data_4431850bf0f2a337239fc187452417b0
#
_entry.id   4431850bf0f2a337239fc187452417b0
#
_cell.length_a   1.000
_cell.length_b   1.000
_cell.length_c   1.000
_cell.angle_alpha   90.00
_cell.angle_beta   90.00
_cell.angle_gamma   90.00
#
_symmetry.space_group_name_H-M   'P 1'
#
loop_
_entity.id
_entity.type
_entity.pdbx_description
1 polymer ?
#
loop_
_entity_poly.entity_id
_entity_poly.type
_entity_poly.pdbx_seq_one_letter_code
_entity_poly.pdbx_strand_id
1 'polypeptide(L)' 'ATLQYESWEKNGDKLVLSGKSIGNHQTISFSDTLQIEELTTENLVLKKGDLVIKYQRQN' A
#
# COMPACT_ATOMS: atom_id res chain seq x y z
N ALA A 1 13.22 1.72 -12.47
CA ALA A 1 12.34 2.74 -11.88
C ALA A 1 12.27 2.57 -10.37
N THR A 2 12.10 3.67 -9.66
CA THR A 2 11.98 3.69 -8.21
C THR A 2 10.56 4.06 -7.84
N LEU A 3 9.95 3.26 -6.97
CA LEU A 3 8.63 3.58 -6.45
C LEU A 3 8.79 4.32 -5.13
N GLN A 4 8.13 5.46 -5.03
CA GLN A 4 8.16 6.27 -3.83
C GLN A 4 6.74 6.51 -3.35
N TYR A 5 6.39 5.94 -2.20
CA TYR A 5 5.06 6.12 -1.62
C TYR A 5 5.04 7.41 -0.82
N GLU A 6 4.04 8.25 -1.04
CA GLU A 6 3.94 9.57 -0.44
C GLU A 6 2.82 9.69 0.57
N SER A 7 1.72 8.97 0.35
CA SER A 7 0.56 9.10 1.22
C SER A 7 -0.27 7.83 1.19
N TRP A 8 -1.12 7.70 2.20
CA TRP A 8 -2.05 6.59 2.27
C TRP A 8 -3.37 7.10 2.85
N GLU A 9 -4.45 6.39 2.50
CA GLU A 9 -5.77 6.71 3.00
C GLU A 9 -6.55 5.43 3.23
N LYS A 10 -7.22 5.35 4.37
CA LYS A 10 -8.06 4.21 4.71
C LYS A 10 -9.52 4.55 4.46
N ASN A 11 -10.18 3.78 3.60
CA ASN A 11 -11.59 3.92 3.28
C ASN A 11 -12.32 2.64 3.62
N GLY A 12 -12.97 2.59 4.80
CA GLY A 12 -13.63 1.37 5.23
C GLY A 12 -12.62 0.23 5.40
N ASP A 13 -12.77 -0.81 4.59
CA ASP A 13 -11.90 -1.97 4.60
C ASP A 13 -10.86 -1.95 3.48
N LYS A 14 -10.62 -0.77 2.90
CA LYS A 14 -9.65 -0.62 1.83
C LYS A 14 -8.59 0.38 2.19
N LEU A 15 -7.37 0.14 1.71
CA LEU A 15 -6.24 1.03 1.89
C LEU A 15 -5.79 1.52 0.53
N VAL A 16 -5.75 2.83 0.35
CA VAL A 16 -5.27 3.45 -0.89
C VAL A 16 -3.90 4.03 -0.65
N LEU A 17 -2.92 3.56 -1.41
CA LEU A 17 -1.55 4.05 -1.35
C LEU A 17 -1.30 4.90 -2.59
N SER A 18 -0.76 6.08 -2.39
CA SER A 18 -0.45 7.00 -3.47
C SER A 18 1.03 7.34 -3.45
N GLY A 19 1.61 7.47 -4.63
CA GLY A 19 3.02 7.77 -4.73
C GLY A 19 3.43 8.10 -6.15
N LYS A 20 4.73 8.02 -6.39
CA LYS A 20 5.31 8.33 -7.69
C LYS A 20 6.27 7.23 -8.12
N SER A 21 6.24 6.94 -9.41
CA SER A 21 7.22 6.08 -10.05
C SER A 21 8.23 6.98 -10.74
N ILE A 22 9.47 6.92 -10.29
CA ILE A 22 10.55 7.75 -10.81
C ILE A 22 11.43 6.91 -11.71
N GLY A 23 11.45 7.25 -12.98
CA GLY A 23 12.28 6.60 -13.98
C GLY A 23 13.21 7.59 -14.65
N ASN A 24 13.79 7.17 -15.79
CA ASN A 24 14.66 8.04 -16.56
C ASN A 24 13.84 9.18 -17.18
N HIS A 25 14.06 10.39 -16.68
CA HIS A 25 13.43 11.60 -17.19
C HIS A 25 11.91 11.64 -17.06
N GLN A 26 11.33 10.73 -16.28
CA GLN A 26 9.87 10.69 -16.10
C GLN A 26 9.51 10.44 -14.65
N THR A 27 8.47 11.15 -14.19
CA THR A 27 7.85 10.91 -12.91
C THR A 27 6.35 10.75 -13.14
N ILE A 28 5.84 9.59 -12.78
CA ILE A 28 4.44 9.25 -13.00
C ILE A 28 3.76 9.01 -11.67
N SER A 29 2.65 9.72 -11.44
CA SER A 29 1.85 9.50 -10.23
C SER A 29 1.05 8.21 -10.38
N PHE A 30 0.96 7.46 -9.28
CA PHE A 30 0.18 6.23 -9.26
C PHE A 30 -0.57 6.10 -7.94
N SER A 31 -1.58 5.25 -7.94
CA SER A 31 -2.29 4.87 -6.73
C SER A 31 -2.62 3.39 -6.78
N ASP A 32 -2.50 2.73 -5.64
CA ASP A 32 -2.84 1.32 -5.48
C ASP A 32 -3.90 1.19 -4.40
N THR A 33 -4.91 0.38 -4.66
CA THR A 33 -5.95 0.07 -3.69
C THR A 33 -5.78 -1.36 -3.22
N LEU A 34 -5.66 -1.54 -1.92
CA LEU A 34 -5.48 -2.85 -1.30
C LEU A 34 -6.67 -3.15 -0.40
N GLN A 35 -7.06 -4.43 -0.36
CA GLN A 35 -8.11 -4.89 0.54
C GLN A 35 -7.50 -5.16 1.92
N ILE A 36 -8.11 -4.61 2.96
CA ILE A 36 -7.69 -4.90 4.34
C ILE A 36 -8.42 -6.15 4.80
N GLU A 37 -7.68 -7.27 4.95
CA GLU A 37 -8.25 -8.52 5.41
C GLU A 37 -8.26 -8.60 6.94
N GLU A 38 -7.25 -8.05 7.58
CA GLU A 38 -7.16 -8.01 9.02
C GLU A 38 -6.43 -6.75 9.45
N LEU A 39 -6.96 -6.09 10.47
CA LEU A 39 -6.32 -4.94 11.07
C LEU A 39 -6.50 -5.02 12.59
N THR A 40 -5.42 -5.29 13.27
CA THR A 40 -5.37 -5.31 14.74
C THR A 40 -4.23 -4.42 15.20
N THR A 41 -4.05 -4.32 16.52
CA THR A 41 -2.93 -3.53 17.05
C THR A 41 -1.57 -4.12 16.72
N GLU A 42 -1.52 -5.41 16.36
CA GLU A 42 -0.27 -6.12 16.11
C GLU A 42 -0.11 -6.58 14.67
N ASN A 43 -1.22 -6.79 13.96
CA ASN A 43 -1.18 -7.38 12.63
C ASN A 43 -1.96 -6.56 11.63
N LEU A 44 -1.40 -6.46 10.43
CA LEU A 44 -2.09 -5.88 9.29
C LEU A 44 -1.93 -6.84 8.12
N VAL A 45 -3.05 -7.30 7.58
CA VAL A 45 -3.04 -8.19 6.42
C VAL A 45 -3.75 -7.48 5.27
N LEU A 46 -3.03 -7.30 4.19
CA LEU A 46 -3.53 -6.66 2.97
C LEU A 46 -3.57 -7.67 1.85
N LYS A 47 -4.55 -7.51 0.98
CA LYS A 47 -4.70 -8.38 -0.18
C LYS A 47 -4.89 -7.56 -1.44
N LYS A 48 -4.17 -7.94 -2.49
CA LYS A 48 -4.32 -7.35 -3.82
C LYS A 48 -4.33 -8.49 -4.83
N GLY A 49 -5.50 -8.77 -5.41
CA GLY A 49 -5.66 -9.91 -6.29
C GLY A 49 -5.31 -11.20 -5.57
N ASP A 50 -4.30 -11.91 -6.07
CA ASP A 50 -3.82 -13.14 -5.46
C ASP A 50 -2.66 -12.90 -4.47
N LEU A 51 -2.23 -11.66 -4.34
CA LEU A 51 -1.12 -11.33 -3.46
C LEU A 51 -1.65 -11.00 -2.07
N VAL A 52 -1.07 -11.64 -1.07
CA VAL A 52 -1.39 -11.38 0.34
C VAL A 52 -0.13 -10.86 1.01
N ILE A 53 -0.25 -9.70 1.64
CA ILE A 53 0.87 -9.04 2.31
C ILE A 53 0.55 -8.98 3.80
N LYS A 54 1.45 -9.51 4.62
CA LYS A 54 1.28 -9.52 6.06
C LYS A 54 2.34 -8.64 6.71
N TYR A 55 1.89 -7.73 7.55
CA TYR A 55 2.76 -6.91 8.37
C TYR A 55 2.50 -7.23 9.83
N GLN A 56 3.56 -7.39 10.57
CA GLN A 56 3.48 -7.62 12.01
C GLN A 56 4.24 -6.51 12.72
N ARG A 57 3.59 -5.92 13.71
CA ARG A 57 4.22 -4.87 14.50
C ARG A 57 5.31 -5.48 15.37
N GLN A 58 6.48 -4.88 15.34
CA GLN A 58 7.59 -5.26 16.18
C GLN A 58 7.76 -4.25 17.28
N ASN A 59 7.88 -4.75 18.50
CA ASN A 59 8.13 -3.92 19.66
C ASN A 59 9.62 -3.85 19.96
#